data_f2264faa8756ed4b0199dee7d383f541
#
_entry.id   f2264faa8756ed4b0199dee7d383f541
#
_cell.length_a   1.000
_cell.length_b   1.000
_cell.length_c   1.000
_cell.angle_alpha   90.00
_cell.angle_beta   90.00
_cell.angle_gamma   90.00
#
_symmetry.space_group_name_H-M   'P 1'
#
loop_
_entity.id
_entity.type
_entity.pdbx_description
1 polymer ?
#
loop_
_entity_poly.entity_id
_entity_poly.type
_entity_poly.pdbx_seq_one_letter_code
_entity_poly.pdbx_strand_id
1 'polypeptide(L)'
;MMKTKSFFISLLLGLCANAGAQSSATFKVKLAKPFKGKVYVSVIKDRLVNIDSVEVDGTEFSLSSAIAQVDEYRLRTKPYRFDVSVMAEPGCSYDITVSEKLNIVTTSDGKEQLLFNTLNQQLRPLMDKANEVGSRYMQLKEAGKLAEAEEALQANNALYEEGKKIRYDFINQNPNTYAAINAADGYLTMNYQKMKELRDMLAENPHKNTYAWRSFEKKYKELADKWIQDKPAPDFTTTDINGKQVRLSDFRGHYVLLDFWASWCVPCRAKMKELTKVYPQLKAKNITVISISLDEKKEAWLKASQEDGIEWVNTCDVKPFRDNAIGKAYKVTSVPKLFVINPEGMIVSQDPTVDYILNNIGVE
;
A
#
# COMPACT_ATOMS: atom_id res chain seq x y z
N MET A 1 -14.15 27.46 -37.02
CA MET A 1 -12.80 27.98 -36.72
C MET A 1 -12.80 28.52 -35.29
N MET A 2 -12.47 27.72 -34.33
CA MET A 2 -12.29 28.19 -32.94
C MET A 2 -10.80 28.06 -32.59
N LYS A 3 -10.20 29.21 -32.29
CA LYS A 3 -8.77 29.32 -31.93
C LYS A 3 -8.58 28.91 -30.48
N THR A 4 -7.89 27.83 -30.25
CA THR A 4 -7.34 27.42 -28.95
C THR A 4 -6.22 28.38 -28.55
N LYS A 5 -6.42 29.15 -27.47
CA LYS A 5 -5.36 29.93 -26.84
C LYS A 5 -4.52 29.05 -25.93
N SER A 6 -3.30 28.78 -26.37
CA SER A 6 -2.24 28.18 -25.56
C SER A 6 -1.76 29.24 -24.55
N PHE A 7 -1.92 28.97 -23.26
CA PHE A 7 -1.33 29.77 -22.19
C PHE A 7 0.09 29.23 -21.91
N PHE A 8 1.09 29.96 -22.40
CA PHE A 8 2.47 29.80 -21.97
C PHE A 8 2.64 30.51 -20.63
N ILE A 9 2.84 29.76 -19.56
CA ILE A 9 3.32 30.30 -18.28
C ILE A 9 4.84 30.39 -18.40
N SER A 10 5.32 31.63 -18.56
CA SER A 10 6.74 31.97 -18.52
C SER A 10 7.24 31.85 -17.09
N LEU A 11 8.02 30.80 -16.81
CA LEU A 11 8.64 30.55 -15.51
C LEU A 11 9.87 31.47 -15.38
N LEU A 12 9.77 32.51 -14.57
CA LEU A 12 10.93 33.28 -14.12
C LEU A 12 11.76 32.43 -13.15
N LEU A 13 12.80 31.78 -13.67
CA LEU A 13 13.84 31.12 -12.88
C LEU A 13 14.71 32.19 -12.21
N GLY A 14 14.41 32.50 -10.94
CA GLY A 14 15.35 33.22 -10.06
C GLY A 14 16.47 32.28 -9.62
N LEU A 15 17.64 32.36 -10.23
CA LEU A 15 18.87 31.75 -9.76
C LEU A 15 19.28 32.44 -8.45
N CYS A 16 19.05 31.83 -7.31
CA CYS A 16 19.74 32.17 -6.05
C CYS A 16 20.95 31.26 -5.89
N ALA A 17 22.07 31.68 -6.43
CA ALA A 17 23.38 31.12 -6.05
C ALA A 17 23.95 31.95 -4.91
N ASN A 18 24.05 31.41 -3.71
CA ASN A 18 25.01 31.85 -2.70
C ASN A 18 25.44 30.68 -1.83
N ALA A 19 26.71 30.40 -1.90
CA ALA A 19 27.38 29.39 -1.10
C ALA A 19 27.57 29.92 0.35
N GLY A 20 27.13 29.12 1.34
CA GLY A 20 27.56 29.26 2.74
C GLY A 20 26.53 29.77 3.74
N ALA A 21 25.35 30.21 3.36
CA ALA A 21 24.28 30.49 4.33
C ALA A 21 23.42 29.22 4.52
N GLN A 22 23.23 28.79 5.76
CA GLN A 22 22.25 27.79 6.11
C GLN A 22 20.89 28.30 5.61
N SER A 23 20.34 27.69 4.56
CA SER A 23 19.11 28.14 3.95
C SER A 23 17.94 27.80 4.90
N SER A 24 17.09 28.79 5.15
CA SER A 24 15.95 28.65 6.06
C SER A 24 14.65 28.55 5.27
N ALA A 25 13.66 27.82 5.79
CA ALA A 25 12.27 27.91 5.36
C ALA A 25 11.52 28.84 6.31
N THR A 26 10.63 29.68 5.77
CA THR A 26 9.82 30.62 6.55
C THR A 26 8.38 30.16 6.56
N PHE A 27 7.81 29.97 7.76
CA PHE A 27 6.44 29.56 7.97
C PHE A 27 5.64 30.75 8.56
N LYS A 28 4.67 31.24 7.84
CA LYS A 28 3.73 32.27 8.27
C LYS A 28 2.39 31.61 8.52
N VAL A 29 1.93 31.67 9.77
CA VAL A 29 0.76 30.91 10.19
C VAL A 29 -0.34 31.86 10.67
N LYS A 30 -1.54 31.63 10.16
CA LYS A 30 -2.77 32.29 10.57
C LYS A 30 -3.76 31.29 11.14
N LEU A 31 -4.20 31.52 12.37
CA LEU A 31 -5.15 30.69 13.10
C LEU A 31 -6.52 31.37 13.18
N ALA A 32 -7.60 30.61 13.02
CA ALA A 32 -8.96 31.13 13.20
C ALA A 32 -9.28 31.52 14.64
N LYS A 33 -8.59 30.95 15.64
CA LYS A 33 -8.74 31.24 17.07
C LYS A 33 -7.39 31.50 17.70
N PRO A 34 -7.32 32.38 18.74
CA PRO A 34 -6.08 32.63 19.46
C PRO A 34 -5.52 31.34 20.06
N PHE A 35 -4.20 31.19 19.98
CA PHE A 35 -3.44 30.13 20.59
C PHE A 35 -2.39 30.75 21.52
N LYS A 36 -2.26 30.20 22.71
CA LYS A 36 -1.19 30.53 23.65
C LYS A 36 -0.41 29.27 23.98
N GLY A 37 0.87 29.28 23.64
CA GLY A 37 1.75 28.13 23.85
C GLY A 37 2.90 28.09 22.86
N LYS A 38 3.54 26.93 22.77
CA LYS A 38 4.73 26.72 21.96
C LYS A 38 4.40 25.99 20.66
N VAL A 39 4.94 26.48 19.55
CA VAL A 39 4.91 25.80 18.26
C VAL A 39 6.31 25.28 17.95
N TYR A 40 6.40 24.03 17.60
CA TYR A 40 7.64 23.36 17.22
C TYR A 40 7.66 23.10 15.70
N VAL A 41 8.82 23.30 15.08
CA VAL A 41 9.16 22.73 13.79
C VAL A 41 9.83 21.39 14.03
N SER A 42 9.30 20.35 13.46
CA SER A 42 9.80 18.98 13.65
C SER A 42 10.01 18.31 12.32
N VAL A 43 10.95 17.38 12.26
CA VAL A 43 11.19 16.50 11.09
C VAL A 43 11.31 15.05 11.56
N ILE A 44 10.90 14.11 10.72
CA ILE A 44 11.04 12.69 11.02
C ILE A 44 12.40 12.20 10.51
N LYS A 45 13.25 11.76 11.43
CA LYS A 45 14.49 11.03 11.12
C LYS A 45 14.23 9.53 11.36
N ASP A 46 14.67 8.97 12.47
CA ASP A 46 14.21 7.65 12.96
C ASP A 46 13.00 7.80 13.90
N ARG A 47 12.88 8.97 14.50
CA ARG A 47 11.78 9.46 15.31
C ARG A 47 11.52 10.93 14.98
N LEU A 48 10.39 11.43 15.42
CA LEU A 48 10.06 12.84 15.30
C LEU A 48 11.00 13.68 16.19
N VAL A 49 11.75 14.59 15.57
CA VAL A 49 12.75 15.45 16.22
C VAL A 49 12.34 16.91 16.04
N ASN A 50 12.21 17.64 17.13
CA ASN A 50 12.02 19.09 17.09
C ASN A 50 13.37 19.74 16.74
N ILE A 51 13.36 20.57 15.71
CA ILE A 51 14.56 21.30 15.24
C ILE A 51 14.52 22.77 15.58
N ASP A 52 13.29 23.32 15.81
CA ASP A 52 13.10 24.71 16.15
C ASP A 52 11.77 24.91 16.89
N SER A 53 11.56 26.11 17.44
CA SER A 53 10.29 26.45 18.12
C SER A 53 10.12 27.95 18.32
N VAL A 54 8.86 28.39 18.45
CA VAL A 54 8.47 29.76 18.78
C VAL A 54 7.35 29.78 19.84
N GLU A 55 7.41 30.72 20.76
CA GLU A 55 6.27 31.02 21.67
C GLU A 55 5.25 31.90 20.94
N VAL A 56 3.99 31.54 21.06
CA VAL A 56 2.86 32.22 20.39
C VAL A 56 1.83 32.63 21.43
N ASP A 57 1.35 33.87 21.32
CA ASP A 57 0.19 34.37 22.06
C ASP A 57 -0.64 35.22 21.09
N GLY A 58 -1.59 34.61 20.39
CA GLY A 58 -2.39 35.28 19.35
C GLY A 58 -2.88 34.38 18.23
N THR A 59 -3.26 35.00 17.13
CA THR A 59 -3.80 34.33 15.94
C THR A 59 -2.83 34.24 14.77
N GLU A 60 -1.73 34.98 14.82
CA GLU A 60 -0.74 35.01 13.74
C GLU A 60 0.68 34.93 14.30
N PHE A 61 1.53 34.17 13.63
CA PHE A 61 2.95 34.13 13.94
C PHE A 61 3.78 33.77 12.71
N SER A 62 5.07 34.04 12.77
CA SER A 62 6.04 33.64 11.76
C SER A 62 7.26 33.01 12.42
N LEU A 63 7.82 32.01 11.77
CA LEU A 63 9.02 31.32 12.22
C LEU A 63 9.86 30.99 11.00
N SER A 64 11.16 31.37 11.03
CA SER A 64 12.15 30.97 10.04
C SER A 64 13.05 29.91 10.67
N SER A 65 13.02 28.71 10.14
CA SER A 65 13.79 27.58 10.65
C SER A 65 14.84 27.13 9.66
N ALA A 66 16.05 26.85 10.13
CA ALA A 66 17.11 26.29 9.31
C ALA A 66 16.76 24.86 8.90
N ILE A 67 16.64 24.62 7.59
CA ILE A 67 16.41 23.29 7.03
C ILE A 67 17.51 22.96 6.02
N ALA A 68 18.00 21.72 6.07
CA ALA A 68 19.15 21.30 5.29
C ALA A 68 18.78 20.77 3.90
N GLN A 69 17.56 20.26 3.76
CA GLN A 69 17.08 19.61 2.53
C GLN A 69 15.55 19.66 2.50
N VAL A 70 15.00 19.36 1.34
CA VAL A 70 13.56 19.08 1.25
C VAL A 70 13.21 17.84 2.06
N ASP A 71 12.17 17.95 2.88
CA ASP A 71 11.55 16.84 3.61
C ASP A 71 10.14 17.22 4.08
N GLU A 72 9.43 16.29 4.69
CA GLU A 72 8.20 16.59 5.41
C GLU A 72 8.52 17.17 6.79
N TYR A 73 8.27 18.45 6.95
CA TYR A 73 8.35 19.15 8.22
C TYR A 73 6.97 19.30 8.83
N ARG A 74 6.90 19.23 10.16
CA ARG A 74 5.65 19.32 10.90
C ARG A 74 5.65 20.49 11.87
N LEU A 75 4.66 21.38 11.71
CA LEU A 75 4.38 22.42 12.68
C LEU A 75 3.40 21.87 13.72
N ARG A 76 3.85 21.76 14.97
CA ARG A 76 3.09 21.12 16.05
C ARG A 76 3.00 22.02 17.26
N THR A 77 1.81 22.08 17.85
CA THR A 77 1.57 22.89 19.05
C THR A 77 1.72 22.08 20.34
N LYS A 78 2.12 22.77 21.40
CA LYS A 78 2.06 22.26 22.78
C LYS A 78 1.48 23.35 23.70
N PRO A 79 0.31 23.16 24.35
CA PRO A 79 -0.54 21.96 24.25
C PRO A 79 -1.06 21.71 22.85
N TYR A 80 -1.41 20.45 22.55
CA TYR A 80 -1.83 20.04 21.21
C TYR A 80 -3.11 20.78 20.76
N ARG A 81 -3.03 21.41 19.62
CA ARG A 81 -4.16 22.09 18.95
C ARG A 81 -4.20 21.75 17.46
N PHE A 82 -3.04 21.74 16.82
CA PHE A 82 -2.91 21.36 15.40
C PHE A 82 -1.56 20.69 15.15
N ASP A 83 -1.49 19.99 14.03
CA ASP A 83 -0.30 19.36 13.49
C ASP A 83 -0.38 19.49 11.95
N VAL A 84 0.53 20.28 11.38
CA VAL A 84 0.54 20.63 9.96
C VAL A 84 1.77 20.03 9.30
N SER A 85 1.57 19.21 8.27
CA SER A 85 2.65 18.74 7.41
C SER A 85 2.92 19.71 6.27
N VAL A 86 4.18 20.06 6.06
CA VAL A 86 4.67 20.95 5.02
C VAL A 86 5.84 20.26 4.30
N MET A 87 5.75 20.15 2.98
CA MET A 87 6.86 19.71 2.14
C MET A 87 7.82 20.89 1.96
N ALA A 88 8.68 21.12 2.97
CA ALA A 88 9.47 22.33 3.01
C ALA A 88 10.82 22.17 2.31
N GLU A 89 11.13 23.18 1.49
CA GLU A 89 12.37 23.34 0.72
C GLU A 89 13.21 24.47 1.30
N PRO A 90 14.53 24.34 1.31
CA PRO A 90 15.41 25.42 1.71
C PRO A 90 15.19 26.69 0.87
N GLY A 91 15.06 27.82 1.54
CA GLY A 91 14.86 29.13 0.90
C GLY A 91 13.41 29.53 0.60
N CYS A 92 12.43 28.64 0.81
CA CYS A 92 11.05 28.88 0.46
C CYS A 92 10.20 29.43 1.64
N SER A 93 9.07 30.05 1.30
CA SER A 93 8.07 30.56 2.25
C SER A 93 6.75 29.82 2.13
N TYR A 94 6.08 29.66 3.28
CA TYR A 94 4.85 28.90 3.44
C TYR A 94 3.83 29.72 4.20
N ASP A 95 2.72 30.08 3.54
CA ASP A 95 1.58 30.74 4.16
C ASP A 95 0.55 29.68 4.55
N ILE A 96 0.33 29.50 5.85
CA ILE A 96 -0.47 28.41 6.41
C ILE A 96 -1.69 29.00 7.13
N THR A 97 -2.87 28.62 6.70
CA THR A 97 -4.12 28.98 7.36
C THR A 97 -4.75 27.78 8.02
N VAL A 98 -5.05 27.88 9.31
CA VAL A 98 -5.73 26.84 10.10
C VAL A 98 -7.13 27.34 10.46
N SER A 99 -8.17 26.72 9.91
CA SER A 99 -9.58 27.08 10.17
C SER A 99 -10.05 26.61 11.57
N GLU A 100 -11.24 27.06 12.00
CA GLU A 100 -11.86 26.59 13.24
C GLU A 100 -12.08 25.07 13.29
N LYS A 101 -12.37 24.46 12.16
CA LYS A 101 -12.54 23.01 12.01
C LYS A 101 -11.22 22.28 11.77
N LEU A 102 -10.09 22.94 12.01
CA LEU A 102 -8.73 22.44 11.77
C LEU A 102 -8.47 22.05 10.29
N ASN A 103 -9.24 22.60 9.35
CA ASN A 103 -8.88 22.48 7.95
C ASN A 103 -7.66 23.38 7.69
N ILE A 104 -6.66 22.80 7.04
CA ILE A 104 -5.37 23.43 6.83
C ILE A 104 -5.22 23.71 5.33
N VAL A 105 -4.89 24.95 5.01
CA VAL A 105 -4.52 25.36 3.66
C VAL A 105 -3.09 25.89 3.73
N THR A 106 -2.22 25.33 2.93
CA THR A 106 -0.83 25.78 2.81
C THR A 106 -0.58 26.23 1.37
N THR A 107 -0.18 27.48 1.21
CA THR A 107 0.34 28.02 -0.05
C THR A 107 1.85 28.22 0.08
N SER A 108 2.57 28.17 -1.02
CA SER A 108 4.04 28.23 -1.00
C SER A 108 4.57 28.71 -2.34
N ASP A 109 5.78 29.25 -2.33
CA ASP A 109 6.64 29.43 -3.51
C ASP A 109 7.50 28.17 -3.81
N GLY A 110 7.49 27.18 -2.90
CA GLY A 110 8.19 25.92 -3.06
C GLY A 110 7.47 24.94 -3.99
N LYS A 111 8.22 24.35 -4.92
CA LYS A 111 7.72 23.41 -5.93
C LYS A 111 7.12 22.15 -5.30
N GLU A 112 7.77 21.60 -4.29
CA GLU A 112 7.37 20.32 -3.69
C GLU A 112 6.03 20.45 -2.94
N GLN A 113 5.80 21.58 -2.25
CA GLN A 113 4.51 21.86 -1.61
C GLN A 113 3.40 22.04 -2.63
N LEU A 114 3.67 22.73 -3.77
CA LEU A 114 2.68 22.88 -4.83
C LEU A 114 2.28 21.56 -5.46
N LEU A 115 3.25 20.67 -5.72
CA LEU A 115 2.99 19.32 -6.21
C LEU A 115 2.19 18.49 -5.20
N PHE A 116 2.55 18.54 -3.92
CA PHE A 116 1.83 17.88 -2.84
C PHE A 116 0.38 18.36 -2.73
N ASN A 117 0.15 19.69 -2.84
CA ASN A 117 -1.18 20.25 -2.86
C ASN A 117 -2.01 19.75 -4.05
N THR A 118 -1.41 19.70 -5.23
CA THR A 118 -2.06 19.21 -6.47
C THR A 118 -2.50 17.76 -6.32
N LEU A 119 -1.63 16.91 -5.79
CA LEU A 119 -1.95 15.51 -5.51
C LEU A 119 -3.10 15.39 -4.49
N ASN A 120 -3.02 16.14 -3.40
CA ASN A 120 -4.04 16.11 -2.35
C ASN A 120 -5.40 16.63 -2.80
N GLN A 121 -5.46 17.63 -3.70
CA GLN A 121 -6.71 18.08 -4.30
C GLN A 121 -7.44 16.96 -5.06
N GLN A 122 -6.71 16.05 -5.69
CA GLN A 122 -7.29 14.90 -6.37
C GLN A 122 -7.67 13.77 -5.41
N LEU A 123 -6.85 13.51 -4.39
CA LEU A 123 -7.05 12.40 -3.46
C LEU A 123 -8.10 12.68 -2.39
N ARG A 124 -8.20 13.92 -1.90
CA ARG A 124 -9.05 14.26 -0.75
C ARG A 124 -10.53 13.91 -0.94
N PRO A 125 -11.19 14.23 -2.08
CA PRO A 125 -12.59 13.84 -2.30
C PRO A 125 -12.81 12.32 -2.25
N LEU A 126 -11.84 11.53 -2.77
CA LEU A 126 -11.90 10.08 -2.73
C LEU A 126 -11.74 9.55 -1.31
N MET A 127 -10.81 10.12 -0.55
CA MET A 127 -10.57 9.73 0.85
C MET A 127 -11.78 10.06 1.73
N ASP A 128 -12.38 11.24 1.56
CA ASP A 128 -13.57 11.64 2.31
C ASP A 128 -14.73 10.68 2.02
N LYS A 129 -14.96 10.35 0.75
CA LYS A 129 -15.97 9.38 0.33
C LYS A 129 -15.66 7.95 0.82
N ALA A 130 -14.38 7.53 0.78
CA ALA A 130 -13.97 6.22 1.28
C ALA A 130 -14.20 6.09 2.80
N ASN A 131 -13.95 7.17 3.57
CA ASN A 131 -14.26 7.20 5.00
C ASN A 131 -15.76 7.09 5.28
N GLU A 132 -16.61 7.78 4.50
CA GLU A 132 -18.06 7.68 4.61
C GLU A 132 -18.55 6.26 4.31
N VAL A 133 -18.12 5.69 3.17
CA VAL A 133 -18.50 4.33 2.75
C VAL A 133 -17.97 3.28 3.74
N GLY A 134 -16.73 3.45 4.24
CA GLY A 134 -16.15 2.58 5.25
C GLY A 134 -16.93 2.60 6.58
N SER A 135 -17.39 3.78 7.00
CA SER A 135 -18.25 3.92 8.17
C SER A 135 -19.61 3.21 7.97
N ARG A 136 -20.21 3.37 6.78
CA ARG A 136 -21.44 2.67 6.41
C ARG A 136 -21.26 1.16 6.38
N TYR A 137 -20.15 0.65 5.85
CA TYR A 137 -19.80 -0.76 5.88
C TYR A 137 -19.84 -1.33 7.31
N MET A 138 -19.19 -0.64 8.26
CA MET A 138 -19.15 -1.07 9.66
C MET A 138 -20.56 -1.12 10.27
N GLN A 139 -21.36 -0.08 10.06
CA GLN A 139 -22.77 -0.04 10.54
C GLN A 139 -23.63 -1.17 9.98
N LEU A 140 -23.53 -1.45 8.67
CA LEU A 140 -24.28 -2.52 8.01
C LEU A 140 -23.86 -3.90 8.53
N LYS A 141 -22.55 -4.09 8.74
CA LYS A 141 -22.00 -5.33 9.31
C LYS A 141 -22.49 -5.58 10.73
N GLU A 142 -22.49 -4.57 11.58
CA GLU A 142 -23.02 -4.64 12.96
C GLU A 142 -24.53 -4.91 12.99
N ALA A 143 -25.28 -4.39 12.02
CA ALA A 143 -26.71 -4.63 11.85
C ALA A 143 -27.04 -6.01 11.23
N GLY A 144 -26.04 -6.84 10.89
CA GLY A 144 -26.24 -8.15 10.27
C GLY A 144 -26.68 -8.11 8.79
N LYS A 145 -26.64 -6.95 8.14
CA LYS A 145 -27.01 -6.72 6.75
C LYS A 145 -25.84 -7.06 5.80
N LEU A 146 -25.49 -8.35 5.74
CA LEU A 146 -24.24 -8.81 5.12
C LEU A 146 -24.14 -8.49 3.62
N ALA A 147 -25.25 -8.59 2.86
CA ALA A 147 -25.24 -8.29 1.43
C ALA A 147 -24.97 -6.79 1.16
N GLU A 148 -25.68 -5.90 1.87
CA GLU A 148 -25.45 -4.45 1.76
C GLU A 148 -24.04 -4.05 2.24
N ALA A 149 -23.50 -4.75 3.26
CA ALA A 149 -22.14 -4.54 3.75
C ALA A 149 -21.12 -4.95 2.68
N GLU A 150 -21.33 -6.06 1.97
CA GLU A 150 -20.43 -6.49 0.89
C GLU A 150 -20.41 -5.48 -0.26
N GLU A 151 -21.55 -4.95 -0.68
CA GLU A 151 -21.62 -3.88 -1.68
C GLU A 151 -20.86 -2.62 -1.23
N ALA A 152 -21.03 -2.22 0.03
CA ALA A 152 -20.28 -1.08 0.58
C ALA A 152 -18.77 -1.33 0.61
N LEU A 153 -18.33 -2.55 0.94
CA LEU A 153 -16.92 -2.94 0.91
C LEU A 153 -16.34 -2.85 -0.51
N GLN A 154 -17.07 -3.36 -1.50
CA GLN A 154 -16.65 -3.30 -2.91
C GLN A 154 -16.55 -1.85 -3.40
N ALA A 155 -17.52 -1.01 -3.06
CA ALA A 155 -17.48 0.41 -3.38
C ALA A 155 -16.29 1.11 -2.71
N ASN A 156 -15.98 0.78 -1.46
CA ASN A 156 -14.82 1.31 -0.74
C ASN A 156 -13.50 0.90 -1.41
N ASN A 157 -13.37 -0.38 -1.76
CA ASN A 157 -12.19 -0.90 -2.46
C ASN A 157 -11.97 -0.19 -3.81
N ALA A 158 -13.04 0.08 -4.58
CA ALA A 158 -12.95 0.81 -5.85
C ALA A 158 -12.39 2.23 -5.65
N LEU A 159 -12.77 2.95 -4.60
CA LEU A 159 -12.23 4.27 -4.26
C LEU A 159 -10.73 4.21 -3.91
N TYR A 160 -10.30 3.17 -3.17
CA TYR A 160 -8.88 2.96 -2.89
C TYR A 160 -8.07 2.65 -4.16
N GLU A 161 -8.59 1.85 -5.07
CA GLU A 161 -7.92 1.55 -6.35
C GLU A 161 -7.81 2.79 -7.24
N GLU A 162 -8.85 3.64 -7.28
CA GLU A 162 -8.80 4.94 -7.97
C GLU A 162 -7.72 5.85 -7.35
N GLY A 163 -7.66 5.94 -6.03
CA GLY A 163 -6.63 6.70 -5.32
C GLY A 163 -5.21 6.16 -5.59
N LYS A 164 -5.03 4.85 -5.69
CA LYS A 164 -3.75 4.23 -6.09
C LYS A 164 -3.37 4.62 -7.52
N LYS A 165 -4.33 4.62 -8.45
CA LYS A 165 -4.07 5.03 -9.84
C LYS A 165 -3.62 6.48 -9.91
N ILE A 166 -4.29 7.41 -9.22
CA ILE A 166 -3.90 8.82 -9.15
C ILE A 166 -2.47 8.97 -8.63
N ARG A 167 -2.10 8.27 -7.55
CA ARG A 167 -0.72 8.30 -7.01
C ARG A 167 0.29 7.75 -8.00
N TYR A 168 -0.03 6.65 -8.66
CA TYR A 168 0.83 6.03 -9.65
C TYR A 168 1.11 6.96 -10.83
N ASP A 169 0.04 7.55 -11.39
CA ASP A 169 0.13 8.51 -12.50
C ASP A 169 0.94 9.75 -12.09
N PHE A 170 0.74 10.26 -10.86
CA PHE A 170 1.49 11.37 -10.31
C PHE A 170 2.99 11.06 -10.18
N ILE A 171 3.35 9.88 -9.66
CA ILE A 171 4.75 9.44 -9.51
C ILE A 171 5.40 9.34 -10.89
N ASN A 172 4.72 8.74 -11.86
CA ASN A 172 5.21 8.59 -13.24
C ASN A 172 5.46 9.95 -13.93
N GLN A 173 4.62 10.95 -13.65
CA GLN A 173 4.76 12.30 -14.19
C GLN A 173 5.85 13.13 -13.48
N ASN A 174 6.18 12.82 -12.23
CA ASN A 174 7.07 13.62 -11.39
C ASN A 174 8.19 12.81 -10.71
N PRO A 175 8.87 11.85 -11.39
CA PRO A 175 9.69 10.83 -10.74
C PRO A 175 10.90 11.41 -9.96
N ASN A 176 11.37 12.62 -10.29
CA ASN A 176 12.54 13.26 -9.71
C ASN A 176 12.21 14.27 -8.59
N THR A 177 11.02 14.19 -8.00
CA THR A 177 10.57 15.10 -6.94
C THR A 177 10.46 14.41 -5.60
N TYR A 178 10.55 15.16 -4.50
CA TYR A 178 10.27 14.66 -3.16
C TYR A 178 8.80 14.28 -3.02
N ALA A 179 7.89 15.04 -3.61
CA ALA A 179 6.46 14.75 -3.61
C ALA A 179 6.15 13.37 -4.20
N ALA A 180 6.90 12.92 -5.22
CA ALA A 180 6.76 11.57 -5.77
C ALA A 180 7.20 10.48 -4.78
N ILE A 181 8.30 10.69 -4.03
CA ILE A 181 8.72 9.78 -2.96
C ILE A 181 7.66 9.71 -1.86
N ASN A 182 7.13 10.84 -1.43
CA ASN A 182 6.06 10.89 -0.43
C ASN A 182 4.79 10.18 -0.93
N ALA A 183 4.42 10.38 -2.20
CA ALA A 183 3.32 9.66 -2.83
C ALA A 183 3.55 8.15 -2.86
N ALA A 184 4.77 7.69 -3.14
CA ALA A 184 5.14 6.27 -3.16
C ALA A 184 5.15 5.66 -1.75
N ASP A 185 5.66 6.38 -0.75
CA ASP A 185 5.57 5.93 0.65
C ASP A 185 4.12 5.79 1.13
N GLY A 186 3.23 6.68 0.69
CA GLY A 186 1.79 6.60 0.92
C GLY A 186 1.04 5.60 0.03
N TYR A 187 1.72 4.91 -0.90
CA TYR A 187 1.09 3.91 -1.78
C TYR A 187 0.92 2.58 -1.04
N LEU A 188 -0.30 2.31 -0.62
CA LEU A 188 -0.63 1.11 0.14
C LEU A 188 -0.86 -0.08 -0.80
N THR A 189 0.10 -0.97 -0.87
CA THR A 189 -0.01 -2.24 -1.60
C THR A 189 0.79 -3.35 -0.92
N MET A 190 0.28 -4.57 -1.02
CA MET A 190 1.01 -5.78 -0.63
C MET A 190 1.62 -6.50 -1.84
N ASN A 191 1.49 -5.92 -3.03
CA ASN A 191 2.01 -6.48 -4.27
C ASN A 191 3.45 -6.04 -4.51
N TYR A 192 4.39 -6.99 -4.46
CA TYR A 192 5.81 -6.74 -4.67
C TYR A 192 6.12 -6.16 -6.06
N GLN A 193 5.50 -6.70 -7.12
CA GLN A 193 5.77 -6.24 -8.50
C GLN A 193 5.41 -4.75 -8.64
N LYS A 194 4.29 -4.34 -8.05
CA LYS A 194 3.87 -2.94 -8.06
C LYS A 194 4.82 -2.04 -7.27
N MET A 195 5.31 -2.50 -6.12
CA MET A 195 6.33 -1.79 -5.36
C MET A 195 7.66 -1.70 -6.11
N LYS A 196 8.02 -2.77 -6.85
CA LYS A 196 9.21 -2.77 -7.70
C LYS A 196 9.09 -1.76 -8.85
N GLU A 197 7.95 -1.70 -9.54
CA GLU A 197 7.70 -0.69 -10.57
C GLU A 197 7.87 0.73 -10.04
N LEU A 198 7.27 1.05 -8.87
CA LEU A 198 7.41 2.36 -8.25
C LEU A 198 8.87 2.67 -7.88
N ARG A 199 9.59 1.68 -7.37
CA ARG A 199 11.01 1.81 -7.03
C ARG A 199 11.86 2.09 -8.27
N ASP A 200 11.58 1.38 -9.37
CA ASP A 200 12.30 1.55 -10.63
C ASP A 200 12.00 2.94 -11.25
N MET A 201 10.77 3.45 -11.16
CA MET A 201 10.42 4.83 -11.56
C MET A 201 11.20 5.89 -10.77
N LEU A 202 11.48 5.62 -9.50
CA LEU A 202 12.20 6.53 -8.60
C LEU A 202 13.71 6.27 -8.57
N ALA A 203 14.25 5.44 -9.49
CA ALA A 203 15.65 5.02 -9.46
C ALA A 203 16.65 6.18 -9.49
N GLU A 204 16.36 7.24 -10.23
CA GLU A 204 17.21 8.42 -10.37
C GLU A 204 16.77 9.60 -9.50
N ASN A 205 15.83 9.40 -8.57
CA ASN A 205 15.33 10.47 -7.72
C ASN A 205 16.42 10.99 -6.77
N PRO A 206 16.69 12.33 -6.71
CA PRO A 206 17.76 12.91 -5.91
C PRO A 206 17.48 12.93 -4.39
N HIS A 207 16.23 12.68 -3.95
CA HIS A 207 15.81 12.83 -2.54
C HIS A 207 15.83 11.51 -1.74
N LYS A 208 16.69 10.56 -2.11
CA LYS A 208 16.79 9.24 -1.45
C LYS A 208 17.36 9.24 -0.03
N ASN A 209 17.87 10.36 0.43
CA ASN A 209 18.35 10.53 1.80
C ASN A 209 17.25 10.95 2.80
N THR A 210 16.00 11.04 2.37
CA THR A 210 14.85 11.45 3.18
C THR A 210 14.23 10.30 3.98
N TYR A 211 13.42 10.64 5.00
CA TYR A 211 12.68 9.62 5.75
C TYR A 211 11.68 8.87 4.87
N ALA A 212 10.94 9.58 4.02
CA ALA A 212 9.94 8.96 3.13
C ALA A 212 10.57 7.89 2.23
N TRP A 213 11.78 8.15 1.68
CA TRP A 213 12.51 7.13 0.92
C TRP A 213 12.89 5.92 1.78
N ARG A 214 13.46 6.14 2.98
CA ARG A 214 13.82 5.02 3.87
C ARG A 214 12.60 4.19 4.27
N SER A 215 11.47 4.83 4.54
CA SER A 215 10.20 4.17 4.83
C SER A 215 9.71 3.33 3.65
N PHE A 216 9.73 3.91 2.44
CA PHE A 216 9.37 3.21 1.20
C PHE A 216 10.31 2.01 0.93
N GLU A 217 11.63 2.20 1.01
CA GLU A 217 12.62 1.12 0.82
C GLU A 217 12.46 0.00 1.86
N LYS A 218 12.12 0.32 3.10
CA LYS A 218 11.83 -0.68 4.12
C LYS A 218 10.63 -1.53 3.72
N LYS A 219 9.52 -0.92 3.31
CA LYS A 219 8.32 -1.64 2.83
C LYS A 219 8.63 -2.50 1.61
N TYR A 220 9.40 -1.96 0.66
CA TYR A 220 9.85 -2.71 -0.52
C TYR A 220 10.65 -3.95 -0.14
N LYS A 221 11.65 -3.82 0.75
CA LYS A 221 12.47 -4.94 1.21
C LYS A 221 11.65 -6.01 1.93
N GLU A 222 10.71 -5.59 2.80
CA GLU A 222 9.80 -6.53 3.49
C GLU A 222 8.94 -7.34 2.51
N LEU A 223 8.52 -6.76 1.39
CA LEU A 223 7.80 -7.47 0.33
C LEU A 223 8.75 -8.33 -0.51
N ALA A 224 9.93 -7.82 -0.86
CA ALA A 224 10.96 -8.56 -1.61
C ALA A 224 11.42 -9.82 -0.87
N ASP A 225 11.58 -9.74 0.45
CA ASP A 225 11.95 -10.90 1.28
C ASP A 225 10.90 -12.02 1.27
N LYS A 226 9.64 -11.67 1.04
CA LYS A 226 8.52 -12.62 0.93
C LYS A 226 8.26 -13.08 -0.50
N TRP A 227 8.90 -12.45 -1.48
CA TRP A 227 8.70 -12.76 -2.89
C TRP A 227 9.57 -13.93 -3.31
N ILE A 228 8.94 -14.99 -3.80
CA ILE A 228 9.62 -16.23 -4.20
C ILE A 228 9.28 -16.65 -5.64
N GLN A 229 8.62 -15.81 -6.42
CA GLN A 229 8.44 -16.06 -7.85
C GLN A 229 9.80 -16.13 -8.55
N ASP A 230 9.87 -16.89 -9.63
CA ASP A 230 11.07 -17.20 -10.43
C ASP A 230 12.13 -18.02 -9.65
N LYS A 231 11.72 -18.65 -8.54
CA LYS A 231 12.57 -19.56 -7.75
C LYS A 231 12.03 -20.98 -7.82
N PRO A 232 12.88 -22.00 -7.59
CA PRO A 232 12.41 -23.37 -7.40
C PRO A 232 11.39 -23.43 -6.27
N ALA A 233 10.26 -24.10 -6.51
CA ALA A 233 9.26 -24.35 -5.49
C ALA A 233 9.85 -25.27 -4.40
N PRO A 234 9.81 -24.87 -3.11
CA PRO A 234 10.21 -25.75 -2.01
C PRO A 234 9.41 -27.05 -2.07
N ASP A 235 10.10 -28.20 -2.16
CA ASP A 235 9.44 -29.49 -2.12
C ASP A 235 8.89 -29.78 -0.73
N PHE A 236 7.79 -30.50 -0.65
CA PHE A 236 7.17 -30.88 0.61
C PHE A 236 6.48 -32.24 0.51
N THR A 237 6.28 -32.85 1.67
CA THR A 237 5.43 -34.04 1.81
C THR A 237 4.39 -33.75 2.90
N THR A 238 3.13 -34.03 2.61
CA THR A 238 2.01 -33.85 3.52
C THR A 238 0.99 -34.99 3.34
N THR A 239 -0.11 -34.97 4.05
CA THR A 239 -1.17 -35.98 3.97
C THR A 239 -2.47 -35.34 3.57
N ASP A 240 -3.16 -35.92 2.59
CA ASP A 240 -4.47 -35.44 2.13
C ASP A 240 -5.62 -35.84 3.09
N ILE A 241 -6.80 -35.37 2.76
CA ILE A 241 -8.03 -35.60 3.52
C ILE A 241 -8.38 -37.12 3.63
N ASN A 242 -7.90 -37.93 2.71
CA ASN A 242 -8.12 -39.39 2.66
C ASN A 242 -6.99 -40.17 3.32
N GLY A 243 -5.99 -39.52 3.90
CA GLY A 243 -4.84 -40.14 4.53
C GLY A 243 -3.73 -40.58 3.55
N LYS A 244 -3.83 -40.18 2.27
CA LYS A 244 -2.81 -40.46 1.26
C LYS A 244 -1.64 -39.47 1.39
N GLN A 245 -0.44 -39.95 1.29
CA GLN A 245 0.76 -39.10 1.19
C GLN A 245 0.78 -38.33 -0.14
N VAL A 246 1.07 -37.05 -0.08
CA VAL A 246 1.18 -36.14 -1.22
C VAL A 246 2.53 -35.46 -1.16
N ARG A 247 3.30 -35.57 -2.22
CA ARG A 247 4.59 -34.88 -2.38
C ARG A 247 4.50 -33.95 -3.59
N LEU A 248 4.97 -32.71 -3.47
CA LEU A 248 4.91 -31.75 -4.58
C LEU A 248 5.69 -32.27 -5.81
N SER A 249 6.85 -32.88 -5.62
CA SER A 249 7.67 -33.41 -6.72
C SER A 249 7.00 -34.55 -7.50
N ASP A 250 5.95 -35.20 -6.96
CA ASP A 250 5.18 -36.21 -7.69
C ASP A 250 4.33 -35.60 -8.85
N PHE A 251 4.19 -34.27 -8.88
CA PHE A 251 3.44 -33.53 -9.90
C PHE A 251 4.36 -32.87 -10.94
N ARG A 252 5.63 -33.25 -11.03
CA ARG A 252 6.50 -32.78 -12.12
C ARG A 252 5.92 -33.18 -13.47
N GLY A 253 6.10 -32.29 -14.48
CA GLY A 253 5.47 -32.46 -15.80
C GLY A 253 4.06 -31.85 -15.90
N HIS A 254 3.50 -31.35 -14.79
CA HIS A 254 2.21 -30.66 -14.76
C HIS A 254 2.34 -29.29 -14.12
N TYR A 255 1.45 -28.36 -14.51
CA TYR A 255 1.26 -27.14 -13.73
C TYR A 255 0.58 -27.46 -12.41
N VAL A 256 1.03 -26.84 -11.32
CA VAL A 256 0.41 -26.95 -10.00
C VAL A 256 -0.07 -25.57 -9.54
N LEU A 257 -1.35 -25.45 -9.24
CA LEU A 257 -1.91 -24.34 -8.48
C LEU A 257 -1.87 -24.72 -6.99
N LEU A 258 -0.93 -24.14 -6.27
CA LEU A 258 -0.79 -24.33 -4.83
C LEU A 258 -1.52 -23.20 -4.10
N ASP A 259 -2.47 -23.55 -3.23
CA ASP A 259 -3.31 -22.63 -2.52
C ASP A 259 -3.20 -22.84 -1.01
N PHE A 260 -2.85 -21.78 -0.29
CA PHE A 260 -2.82 -21.76 1.18
C PHE A 260 -4.07 -21.07 1.70
N TRP A 261 -4.81 -21.77 2.54
CA TRP A 261 -6.10 -21.33 3.05
C TRP A 261 -6.34 -21.74 4.51
N ALA A 262 -7.50 -21.36 5.06
CA ALA A 262 -7.99 -21.87 6.35
C ALA A 262 -9.49 -21.74 6.46
N SER A 263 -10.12 -22.58 7.27
CA SER A 263 -11.56 -22.59 7.51
C SER A 263 -12.10 -21.29 8.11
N TRP A 264 -11.33 -20.64 8.95
CA TRP A 264 -11.62 -19.35 9.61
C TRP A 264 -11.38 -18.12 8.71
N CYS A 265 -10.77 -18.31 7.54
CA CYS A 265 -10.43 -17.23 6.62
C CYS A 265 -11.58 -16.95 5.66
N VAL A 266 -12.40 -15.95 5.93
CA VAL A 266 -13.56 -15.57 5.09
C VAL A 266 -13.18 -15.32 3.62
N PRO A 267 -12.15 -14.53 3.29
CA PRO A 267 -11.74 -14.34 1.88
C PRO A 267 -11.23 -15.62 1.24
N CYS A 268 -10.62 -16.55 2.00
CA CYS A 268 -10.22 -17.86 1.48
C CYS A 268 -11.45 -18.68 1.06
N ARG A 269 -12.49 -18.71 1.89
CA ARG A 269 -13.74 -19.43 1.61
C ARG A 269 -14.44 -18.90 0.34
N ALA A 270 -14.39 -17.58 0.12
CA ALA A 270 -14.84 -16.97 -1.13
C ALA A 270 -14.02 -17.44 -2.34
N LYS A 271 -12.68 -17.47 -2.19
CA LYS A 271 -11.75 -17.95 -3.23
C LYS A 271 -11.96 -19.44 -3.53
N MET A 272 -12.19 -20.29 -2.52
CA MET A 272 -12.52 -21.72 -2.73
C MET A 272 -13.76 -21.91 -3.59
N LYS A 273 -14.83 -21.15 -3.32
CA LYS A 273 -16.04 -21.19 -4.15
C LYS A 273 -15.81 -20.70 -5.58
N GLU A 274 -14.90 -19.75 -5.78
CA GLU A 274 -14.48 -19.32 -7.11
C GLU A 274 -13.71 -20.44 -7.83
N LEU A 275 -12.72 -21.05 -7.16
CA LEU A 275 -11.95 -22.17 -7.69
C LEU A 275 -12.82 -23.39 -8.02
N THR A 276 -13.78 -23.73 -7.17
CA THR A 276 -14.72 -24.84 -7.43
C THR A 276 -15.49 -24.64 -8.72
N LYS A 277 -15.95 -23.42 -9.02
CA LYS A 277 -16.65 -23.11 -10.27
C LYS A 277 -15.80 -23.32 -11.53
N VAL A 278 -14.51 -23.02 -11.44
CA VAL A 278 -13.57 -23.10 -12.57
C VAL A 278 -12.72 -24.37 -12.58
N TYR A 279 -12.84 -25.22 -11.56
CA TYR A 279 -12.04 -26.44 -11.42
C TYR A 279 -12.12 -27.37 -12.65
N PRO A 280 -13.31 -27.58 -13.29
CA PRO A 280 -13.36 -28.35 -14.53
C PRO A 280 -12.48 -27.78 -15.64
N GLN A 281 -12.37 -26.44 -15.74
CA GLN A 281 -11.52 -25.76 -16.73
C GLN A 281 -10.03 -25.90 -16.39
N LEU A 282 -9.65 -25.79 -15.10
CA LEU A 282 -8.28 -26.02 -14.63
C LEU A 282 -7.85 -27.45 -14.95
N LYS A 283 -8.71 -28.44 -14.69
CA LYS A 283 -8.46 -29.84 -14.97
C LYS A 283 -8.31 -30.10 -16.48
N ALA A 284 -9.14 -29.46 -17.32
CA ALA A 284 -9.05 -29.57 -18.78
C ALA A 284 -7.71 -29.01 -19.32
N LYS A 285 -7.13 -28.02 -18.62
CA LYS A 285 -5.81 -27.44 -18.91
C LYS A 285 -4.64 -28.20 -18.28
N ASN A 286 -4.89 -29.39 -17.71
CA ASN A 286 -3.89 -30.19 -17.02
C ASN A 286 -3.20 -29.45 -15.83
N ILE A 287 -3.96 -28.57 -15.15
CA ILE A 287 -3.50 -27.87 -13.94
C ILE A 287 -3.97 -28.64 -12.72
N THR A 288 -3.04 -29.13 -11.93
CA THR A 288 -3.33 -29.79 -10.64
C THR A 288 -3.52 -28.74 -9.57
N VAL A 289 -4.64 -28.78 -8.84
CA VAL A 289 -4.86 -27.92 -7.67
C VAL A 289 -4.47 -28.68 -6.41
N ILE A 290 -3.67 -28.03 -5.55
CA ILE A 290 -3.27 -28.56 -4.23
C ILE A 290 -3.57 -27.45 -3.22
N SER A 291 -4.52 -27.69 -2.30
CA SER A 291 -4.80 -26.77 -1.20
C SER A 291 -4.15 -27.26 0.08
N ILE A 292 -3.45 -26.36 0.76
CA ILE A 292 -2.81 -26.57 2.07
C ILE A 292 -3.56 -25.74 3.10
N SER A 293 -4.31 -26.42 3.96
CA SER A 293 -4.98 -25.75 5.07
C SER A 293 -3.99 -25.47 6.20
N LEU A 294 -4.13 -24.27 6.77
CA LEU A 294 -3.40 -23.80 7.95
C LEU A 294 -4.26 -23.88 9.22
N ASP A 295 -5.23 -24.81 9.23
CA ASP A 295 -6.10 -25.04 10.37
C ASP A 295 -5.39 -25.83 11.47
N GLU A 296 -5.67 -25.46 12.72
CA GLU A 296 -5.21 -26.18 13.91
C GLU A 296 -6.18 -27.27 14.36
N LYS A 297 -7.41 -27.26 13.82
CA LYS A 297 -8.49 -28.19 14.17
C LYS A 297 -8.94 -28.96 12.94
N LYS A 298 -8.73 -30.27 12.98
CA LYS A 298 -9.08 -31.18 11.88
C LYS A 298 -10.58 -31.10 11.52
N GLU A 299 -11.44 -31.04 12.51
CA GLU A 299 -12.90 -30.99 12.32
C GLU A 299 -13.33 -29.71 11.58
N ALA A 300 -12.71 -28.57 11.90
CA ALA A 300 -13.02 -27.30 11.24
C ALA A 300 -12.58 -27.33 9.76
N TRP A 301 -11.38 -27.85 9.48
CA TRP A 301 -10.90 -28.09 8.12
C TRP A 301 -11.80 -28.99 7.32
N LEU A 302 -12.17 -30.19 7.86
CA LEU A 302 -13.03 -31.17 7.20
C LEU A 302 -14.40 -30.56 6.87
N LYS A 303 -15.02 -29.91 7.85
CA LYS A 303 -16.32 -29.26 7.68
C LYS A 303 -16.27 -28.19 6.59
N ALA A 304 -15.30 -27.30 6.64
CA ALA A 304 -15.14 -26.25 5.65
C ALA A 304 -14.86 -26.78 4.24
N SER A 305 -14.04 -27.84 4.14
CA SER A 305 -13.74 -28.51 2.86
C SER A 305 -14.99 -29.09 2.21
N GLN A 306 -15.86 -29.71 3.00
CA GLN A 306 -17.15 -30.24 2.54
C GLN A 306 -18.11 -29.12 2.11
N GLU A 307 -18.24 -28.07 2.93
CA GLU A 307 -19.15 -26.94 2.66
C GLU A 307 -18.76 -26.17 1.38
N ASP A 308 -17.46 -26.08 1.08
CA ASP A 308 -16.95 -25.38 -0.11
C ASP A 308 -16.83 -26.30 -1.34
N GLY A 309 -17.12 -27.61 -1.19
CA GLY A 309 -17.12 -28.56 -2.29
C GLY A 309 -15.73 -28.78 -2.90
N ILE A 310 -14.68 -28.90 -2.07
CA ILE A 310 -13.29 -29.10 -2.52
C ILE A 310 -13.11 -30.54 -2.99
N GLU A 311 -12.93 -30.74 -4.31
CA GLU A 311 -12.78 -32.05 -4.94
C GLU A 311 -11.32 -32.40 -5.34
N TRP A 312 -10.40 -31.44 -5.20
CA TRP A 312 -9.00 -31.61 -5.53
C TRP A 312 -8.16 -32.02 -4.31
N VAL A 313 -6.85 -32.15 -4.51
CA VAL A 313 -5.91 -32.49 -3.44
C VAL A 313 -5.97 -31.42 -2.34
N ASN A 314 -6.42 -31.81 -1.16
CA ASN A 314 -6.63 -30.91 -0.03
C ASN A 314 -5.96 -31.50 1.21
N THR A 315 -5.04 -30.79 1.80
CA THR A 315 -4.13 -31.26 2.85
C THR A 315 -4.15 -30.35 4.07
N CYS A 316 -3.81 -30.91 5.24
CA CYS A 316 -3.67 -30.15 6.49
C CYS A 316 -2.75 -30.88 7.46
N ASP A 317 -1.76 -30.16 7.98
CA ASP A 317 -0.84 -30.69 9.01
C ASP A 317 -1.41 -30.59 10.43
N VAL A 318 -2.56 -29.97 10.61
CA VAL A 318 -3.22 -29.72 11.90
C VAL A 318 -2.25 -29.10 12.92
N LYS A 319 -1.58 -28.05 12.52
CA LYS A 319 -0.61 -27.29 13.32
C LYS A 319 -0.96 -25.82 13.36
N PRO A 320 -0.54 -25.09 14.43
CA PRO A 320 -0.68 -23.64 14.44
C PRO A 320 -0.11 -23.01 13.18
N PHE A 321 -0.81 -22.02 12.63
CA PHE A 321 -0.43 -21.33 11.40
C PHE A 321 1.07 -20.97 11.36
N ARG A 322 1.59 -20.46 12.50
CA ARG A 322 3.00 -20.07 12.62
C ARG A 322 3.98 -21.26 12.63
N ASP A 323 3.48 -22.48 12.85
CA ASP A 323 4.30 -23.70 12.96
C ASP A 323 4.19 -24.61 11.73
N ASN A 324 3.34 -24.26 10.78
CA ASN A 324 3.22 -24.98 9.52
C ASN A 324 4.53 -24.87 8.72
N ALA A 325 5.21 -25.97 8.52
CA ALA A 325 6.52 -26.03 7.88
C ALA A 325 6.45 -25.64 6.38
N ILE A 326 5.36 -26.05 5.70
CA ILE A 326 5.15 -25.75 4.28
C ILE A 326 4.88 -24.26 4.12
N GLY A 327 4.01 -23.67 4.95
CA GLY A 327 3.75 -22.24 4.97
C GLY A 327 5.03 -21.42 5.21
N LYS A 328 5.90 -21.86 6.13
CA LYS A 328 7.21 -21.22 6.36
C LYS A 328 8.12 -21.29 5.14
N ALA A 329 8.22 -22.45 4.48
CA ALA A 329 9.06 -22.64 3.30
C ALA A 329 8.60 -21.72 2.13
N TYR A 330 7.29 -21.54 1.97
CA TYR A 330 6.68 -20.66 0.98
C TYR A 330 6.53 -19.20 1.45
N LYS A 331 7.08 -18.86 2.62
CA LYS A 331 7.03 -17.51 3.22
C LYS A 331 5.60 -16.95 3.35
N VAL A 332 4.64 -17.82 3.61
CA VAL A 332 3.23 -17.48 3.81
C VAL A 332 3.07 -16.84 5.19
N THR A 333 2.71 -15.55 5.20
CA THR A 333 2.47 -14.78 6.43
C THR A 333 1.01 -14.37 6.61
N SER A 334 0.19 -14.61 5.59
CA SER A 334 -1.26 -14.38 5.57
C SER A 334 -1.92 -15.27 4.53
N VAL A 335 -3.21 -15.52 4.68
CA VAL A 335 -4.04 -16.25 3.71
C VAL A 335 -5.22 -15.37 3.26
N PRO A 336 -5.76 -15.57 2.05
CA PRO A 336 -5.37 -16.56 1.03
C PRO A 336 -4.01 -16.25 0.40
N LYS A 337 -3.29 -17.29 -0.06
CA LYS A 337 -2.03 -17.17 -0.78
C LYS A 337 -1.94 -18.22 -1.87
N LEU A 338 -1.70 -17.79 -3.11
CA LEU A 338 -1.64 -18.68 -4.28
C LEU A 338 -0.27 -18.64 -4.94
N PHE A 339 0.14 -19.80 -5.45
CA PHE A 339 1.33 -19.94 -6.31
C PHE A 339 1.00 -20.81 -7.51
N VAL A 340 1.50 -20.43 -8.68
CA VAL A 340 1.54 -21.31 -9.85
C VAL A 340 2.95 -21.84 -10.01
N ILE A 341 3.07 -23.15 -10.07
CA ILE A 341 4.32 -23.86 -10.26
C ILE A 341 4.26 -24.54 -11.63
N ASN A 342 5.29 -24.34 -12.45
CA ASN A 342 5.37 -24.93 -13.78
C ASN A 342 5.82 -26.41 -13.75
N PRO A 343 5.77 -27.14 -14.88
CA PRO A 343 6.17 -28.54 -14.97
C PRO A 343 7.59 -28.84 -14.45
N GLU A 344 8.51 -27.87 -14.59
CA GLU A 344 9.90 -27.96 -14.13
C GLU A 344 10.04 -27.72 -12.62
N GLY A 345 8.95 -27.26 -11.97
CA GLY A 345 8.90 -27.00 -10.54
C GLY A 345 9.37 -25.61 -10.14
N MET A 346 9.33 -24.64 -11.06
CA MET A 346 9.59 -23.25 -10.76
C MET A 346 8.28 -22.53 -10.41
N ILE A 347 8.31 -21.63 -9.45
CA ILE A 347 7.18 -20.74 -9.16
C ILE A 347 7.12 -19.68 -10.24
N VAL A 348 6.16 -19.77 -11.14
CA VAL A 348 6.00 -18.83 -12.29
C VAL A 348 5.03 -17.70 -11.99
N SER A 349 4.20 -17.84 -10.95
CA SER A 349 3.33 -16.74 -10.50
C SER A 349 3.06 -16.85 -9.00
N GLN A 350 3.03 -15.70 -8.34
CA GLN A 350 2.68 -15.55 -6.93
C GLN A 350 1.51 -14.57 -6.82
N ASP A 351 0.45 -14.98 -6.10
CA ASP A 351 -0.83 -14.28 -5.96
C ASP A 351 -1.56 -13.97 -7.29
N PRO A 352 -1.65 -14.92 -8.23
CA PRO A 352 -2.41 -14.70 -9.45
C PRO A 352 -3.91 -14.57 -9.18
N THR A 353 -4.61 -13.85 -10.06
CA THR A 353 -6.07 -13.95 -10.13
C THR A 353 -6.47 -15.25 -10.83
N VAL A 354 -7.69 -15.72 -10.59
CA VAL A 354 -8.23 -16.91 -11.30
C VAL A 354 -8.28 -16.67 -12.81
N ASP A 355 -8.69 -15.48 -13.23
CA ASP A 355 -8.70 -15.09 -14.65
C ASP A 355 -7.29 -15.13 -15.28
N TYR A 356 -6.27 -14.66 -14.56
CA TYR A 356 -4.89 -14.76 -15.02
C TYR A 356 -4.47 -16.22 -15.24
N ILE A 357 -4.81 -17.11 -14.27
CA ILE A 357 -4.50 -18.54 -14.39
C ILE A 357 -5.18 -19.15 -15.60
N LEU A 358 -6.48 -18.89 -15.79
CA LEU A 358 -7.25 -19.44 -16.91
C LEU A 358 -6.76 -18.95 -18.27
N ASN A 359 -6.26 -17.72 -18.37
CA ASN A 359 -5.88 -17.11 -19.64
C ASN A 359 -4.40 -17.29 -20.00
N ASN A 360 -3.53 -17.57 -19.01
CA ASN A 360 -2.07 -17.53 -19.23
C ASN A 360 -1.35 -18.83 -18.84
N ILE A 361 -2.02 -19.77 -18.16
CA ILE A 361 -1.38 -21.00 -17.68
C ILE A 361 -1.95 -22.21 -18.41
N GLY A 362 -1.05 -23.16 -18.77
CA GLY A 362 -1.45 -24.40 -19.46
C GLY A 362 -1.95 -24.16 -20.89
N VAL A 363 -1.57 -23.06 -21.52
CA VAL A 363 -1.82 -22.78 -22.93
C VAL A 363 -0.54 -23.15 -23.69
N GLU A 364 -0.54 -24.27 -24.37
CA GLU A 364 0.38 -24.60 -25.47
C GLU A 364 -0.41 -24.59 -26.78
#